data_f7e93a3dcd7a3cfffeeab4182200bcbd
#
_entry.id   f7e93a3dcd7a3cfffeeab4182200bcbd
#
_cell.length_a   1.000
_cell.length_b   1.000
_cell.length_c   1.000
_cell.angle_alpha   90.00
_cell.angle_beta   90.00
_cell.angle_gamma   90.00
#
_symmetry.space_group_name_H-M   'P 1'
#
loop_
_entity.id
_entity.type
_entity.pdbx_description
1 polymer ?
#
loop_
_entity_poly.entity_id
_entity_poly.type
_entity_poly.pdbx_seq_one_letter_code
_entity_poly.pdbx_strand_id
1 'polypeptide(L)'
;MDRGDVIARLQDHRQELEALGVRRMYLFGSVARDAAVTASDVDVMVDLDEGAKGRKPMFSAFDVGGIQYALTRILGRDVDLVVRADAMKPGKRLRAVAENQLVDVF
;
A
#
# COMPACT_ATOMS: atom_id res chain seq x y z
N MET A 1 -16.40 -1.38 6.66
CA MET A 1 -15.07 -0.85 7.10
C MET A 1 -14.82 0.43 6.35
N ASP A 2 -14.75 1.55 7.06
CA ASP A 2 -14.50 2.85 6.45
C ASP A 2 -12.99 3.15 6.42
N ARG A 3 -12.63 4.34 5.94
CA ARG A 3 -11.24 4.74 5.85
C ARG A 3 -10.52 4.68 7.19
N GLY A 4 -11.16 5.17 8.24
CA GLY A 4 -10.57 5.17 9.59
C GLY A 4 -10.30 3.76 10.09
N ASP A 5 -11.21 2.83 9.84
CA ASP A 5 -11.04 1.43 10.24
C ASP A 5 -9.88 0.79 9.49
N VAL A 6 -9.76 1.05 8.20
CA VAL A 6 -8.67 0.51 7.38
C VAL A 6 -7.33 1.05 7.88
N ILE A 7 -7.24 2.36 8.10
CA ILE A 7 -6.01 2.99 8.59
C ILE A 7 -5.61 2.41 9.95
N ALA A 8 -6.55 2.32 10.88
CA ALA A 8 -6.27 1.81 12.22
C ALA A 8 -5.76 0.36 12.17
N ARG A 9 -6.38 -0.47 11.35
CA ARG A 9 -5.98 -1.86 11.20
C ARG A 9 -4.57 -1.99 10.63
N LEU A 10 -4.26 -1.20 9.62
CA LEU A 10 -2.94 -1.22 9.02
C LEU A 10 -1.88 -0.69 9.98
N GLN A 11 -2.19 0.35 10.75
CA GLN A 11 -1.27 0.87 11.75
C GLN A 11 -1.00 -0.15 12.86
N ASP A 12 -2.00 -0.92 13.26
CA ASP A 12 -1.82 -1.98 14.27
C ASP A 12 -0.87 -3.08 13.79
N HIS A 13 -0.72 -3.26 12.48
CA HIS A 13 0.16 -4.27 11.89
C HIS A 13 1.43 -3.66 11.29
N ARG A 14 1.76 -2.44 11.66
CA ARG A 14 2.91 -1.72 11.11
C ARG A 14 4.21 -2.51 11.23
N GLN A 15 4.47 -3.11 12.39
CA GLN A 15 5.71 -3.86 12.60
C GLN A 15 5.82 -5.04 11.65
N GLU A 16 4.73 -5.77 11.45
CA GLU A 16 4.69 -6.89 10.52
C GLU A 16 4.98 -6.41 9.10
N LEU A 17 4.36 -5.32 8.69
CA LEU A 17 4.52 -4.77 7.34
C LEU A 17 5.92 -4.22 7.12
N GLU A 18 6.50 -3.56 8.11
CA GLU A 18 7.88 -3.09 8.04
C GLU A 18 8.86 -4.25 7.92
N ALA A 19 8.60 -5.36 8.61
CA ALA A 19 9.42 -6.56 8.49
C ALA A 19 9.39 -7.16 7.08
N LEU A 20 8.31 -6.95 6.34
CA LEU A 20 8.19 -7.37 4.95
C LEU A 20 8.81 -6.38 3.96
N GLY A 21 9.32 -5.25 4.45
CA GLY A 21 10.01 -4.28 3.61
C GLY A 21 9.21 -3.02 3.28
N VAL A 22 8.04 -2.83 3.89
CA VAL A 22 7.25 -1.62 3.68
C VAL A 22 7.85 -0.49 4.52
N ARG A 23 8.23 0.60 3.87
CA ARG A 23 8.74 1.78 4.54
C ARG A 23 7.64 2.78 4.86
N ARG A 24 6.79 3.06 3.89
CA ARG A 24 5.66 3.96 4.02
C ARG A 24 4.45 3.34 3.34
N MET A 25 3.26 3.66 3.83
CA MET A 25 2.03 3.13 3.28
C MET A 25 0.98 4.23 3.15
N TYR A 26 0.22 4.17 2.07
CA TYR A 26 -0.81 5.15 1.75
C TYR A 26 -2.05 4.45 1.24
N LEU A 27 -3.18 5.11 1.40
CA LEU A 27 -4.42 4.72 0.72
C LEU A 27 -4.67 5.66 -0.45
N PHE A 28 -5.31 5.13 -1.49
CA PHE A 28 -5.83 5.94 -2.58
C PHE A 28 -7.15 5.33 -3.06
N GLY A 29 -7.75 5.92 -4.10
CA GLY A 29 -9.00 5.40 -4.64
C GLY A 29 -10.20 5.67 -3.73
N SER A 30 -11.23 4.82 -3.84
CA SER A 30 -12.52 5.09 -3.20
C SER A 30 -12.47 5.03 -1.68
N VAL A 31 -11.68 4.11 -1.10
CA VAL A 31 -11.54 4.05 0.37
C VAL A 31 -10.87 5.31 0.90
N ALA A 32 -9.82 5.80 0.21
CA ALA A 32 -9.14 7.02 0.63
C ALA A 32 -10.07 8.22 0.60
N ARG A 33 -11.01 8.27 -0.33
CA ARG A 33 -12.01 9.33 -0.42
C ARG A 33 -13.21 9.10 0.50
N ASP A 34 -13.17 8.02 1.26
CA ASP A 34 -14.29 7.61 2.14
C ASP A 34 -15.61 7.42 1.38
N ALA A 35 -15.51 7.05 0.13
CA ALA A 35 -16.65 6.86 -0.77
C ALA A 35 -16.89 5.39 -1.11
N ALA A 36 -16.14 4.47 -0.50
CA ALA A 36 -16.21 3.06 -0.82
C ALA A 36 -17.50 2.44 -0.34
N VAL A 37 -18.04 1.54 -1.17
CA VAL A 37 -19.09 0.62 -0.72
C VAL A 37 -18.43 -0.61 -0.11
N THR A 38 -19.22 -1.40 0.63
CA THR A 38 -18.70 -2.54 1.41
C THR A 38 -17.89 -3.53 0.57
N ALA A 39 -18.23 -3.71 -0.71
CA ALA A 39 -17.58 -4.69 -1.58
C ALA A 39 -16.40 -4.12 -2.37
N SER A 40 -16.06 -2.85 -2.19
CA SER A 40 -14.95 -2.24 -2.93
C SER A 40 -13.61 -2.80 -2.49
N ASP A 41 -12.68 -2.97 -3.44
CA ASP A 41 -11.29 -3.29 -3.15
C ASP A 41 -10.65 -2.11 -2.41
N VAL A 42 -9.66 -2.42 -1.59
CA VAL A 42 -8.86 -1.40 -0.92
C VAL A 42 -7.62 -1.13 -1.77
N ASP A 43 -7.47 0.12 -2.20
CA ASP A 43 -6.31 0.53 -3.00
C ASP A 43 -5.21 1.05 -2.08
N VAL A 44 -4.07 0.35 -2.08
CA VAL A 44 -2.94 0.63 -1.20
C VAL A 44 -1.70 0.93 -2.03
N MET A 45 -1.00 1.99 -1.67
CA MET A 45 0.27 2.32 -2.29
C MET A 45 1.37 2.28 -1.23
N VAL A 46 2.54 1.75 -1.61
CA VAL A 46 3.65 1.57 -0.66
C VAL A 46 4.95 2.12 -1.22
N ASP A 47 5.79 2.64 -0.31
CA ASP A 47 7.21 2.83 -0.54
C ASP A 47 7.94 1.66 0.12
N LEU A 48 8.81 1.01 -0.64
CA LEU A 48 9.58 -0.13 -0.15
C LEU A 48 10.94 0.32 0.34
N ASP A 49 11.49 -0.42 1.30
CA ASP A 49 12.78 -0.11 1.91
C ASP A 49 13.93 -0.67 1.05
N GLU A 50 14.05 -0.15 -0.17
CA GLU A 50 15.03 -0.61 -1.14
C GLU A 50 16.41 -0.07 -0.81
N GLY A 51 17.40 -0.97 -0.82
CA GLY A 51 18.80 -0.61 -0.63
C GLY A 51 19.22 -0.37 0.81
N ALA A 52 18.32 -0.45 1.77
CA ALA A 52 18.65 -0.25 3.17
C ALA A 52 19.47 -1.42 3.72
N LYS A 53 20.41 -1.12 4.60
CA LYS A 53 21.21 -2.13 5.33
C LYS A 53 21.85 -3.18 4.42
N GLY A 54 22.31 -2.77 3.26
CA GLY A 54 22.97 -3.68 2.31
C GLY A 54 22.00 -4.61 1.58
N ARG A 55 20.72 -4.43 1.73
CA ARG A 55 19.71 -5.18 1.01
C ARG A 55 19.79 -4.85 -0.48
N LYS A 56 19.47 -5.82 -1.33
CA LYS A 56 19.40 -5.56 -2.76
C LYS A 56 18.37 -4.47 -3.04
N PRO A 57 18.63 -3.61 -4.01
CA PRO A 57 17.78 -2.45 -4.25
C PRO A 57 16.41 -2.79 -4.85
N MET A 58 16.18 -4.03 -5.22
CA MET A 58 14.94 -4.40 -5.89
C MET A 58 14.21 -5.48 -5.13
N PHE A 59 12.94 -5.25 -4.88
CA PHE A 59 12.05 -6.28 -4.38
C PHE A 59 11.56 -7.13 -5.54
N SER A 60 11.53 -8.44 -5.35
CA SER A 60 11.02 -9.36 -6.36
C SER A 60 9.49 -9.36 -6.34
N ALA A 61 8.90 -9.99 -7.38
CA ALA A 61 7.46 -10.20 -7.42
C ALA A 61 6.98 -11.04 -6.24
N PHE A 62 7.82 -11.96 -5.73
CA PHE A 62 7.50 -12.74 -4.54
C PHE A 62 7.41 -11.86 -3.30
N ASP A 63 8.30 -10.90 -3.15
CA ASP A 63 8.27 -9.99 -2.01
C ASP A 63 7.02 -9.14 -2.02
N VAL A 64 6.67 -8.58 -3.18
CA VAL A 64 5.46 -7.78 -3.36
C VAL A 64 4.21 -8.63 -3.14
N GLY A 65 4.20 -9.85 -3.67
CA GLY A 65 3.09 -10.78 -3.46
C GLY A 65 2.90 -11.14 -2.00
N GLY A 66 3.99 -11.26 -1.23
CA GLY A 66 3.91 -11.50 0.21
C GLY A 66 3.28 -10.34 0.96
N ILE A 67 3.61 -9.10 0.57
CA ILE A 67 2.99 -7.92 1.16
C ILE A 67 1.50 -7.89 0.84
N GLN A 68 1.13 -8.16 -0.40
CA GLN A 68 -0.27 -8.19 -0.81
C GLN A 68 -1.06 -9.25 -0.04
N TYR A 69 -0.49 -10.43 0.12
CA TYR A 69 -1.12 -11.50 0.91
C TYR A 69 -1.36 -11.04 2.35
N ALA A 70 -0.36 -10.44 2.97
CA ALA A 70 -0.48 -9.94 4.34
C ALA A 70 -1.59 -8.89 4.45
N LEU A 71 -1.65 -7.95 3.51
CA LEU A 71 -2.68 -6.92 3.51
C LEU A 71 -4.09 -7.51 3.37
N THR A 72 -4.27 -8.47 2.47
CA THR A 72 -5.54 -9.16 2.29
C THR A 72 -5.96 -9.87 3.57
N ARG A 73 -5.02 -10.53 4.23
CA ARG A 73 -5.27 -11.22 5.51
C ARG A 73 -5.64 -10.23 6.61
N ILE A 74 -4.89 -9.14 6.71
CA ILE A 74 -5.12 -8.12 7.76
C ILE A 74 -6.47 -7.45 7.59
N LEU A 75 -6.83 -7.09 6.37
CA LEU A 75 -8.06 -6.35 6.10
C LEU A 75 -9.27 -7.23 5.86
N GLY A 76 -9.06 -8.50 5.52
CA GLY A 76 -10.16 -9.41 5.19
C GLY A 76 -10.89 -9.04 3.91
N ARG A 77 -10.23 -8.30 3.01
CA ARG A 77 -10.81 -7.81 1.75
C ARG A 77 -9.75 -7.86 0.67
N ASP A 78 -10.19 -7.86 -0.57
CA ASP A 78 -9.27 -7.76 -1.70
C ASP A 78 -8.53 -6.43 -1.67
N VAL A 79 -7.24 -6.49 -1.93
CA VAL A 79 -6.36 -5.32 -1.89
C VAL A 79 -5.69 -5.18 -3.26
N ASP A 80 -5.72 -3.98 -3.79
CA ASP A 80 -4.97 -3.63 -4.99
C ASP A 80 -3.72 -2.88 -4.55
N LEU A 81 -2.57 -3.57 -4.64
CA LEU A 81 -1.30 -3.04 -4.15
C LEU A 81 -0.47 -2.46 -5.29
N VAL A 82 -0.04 -1.23 -5.12
CA VAL A 82 0.82 -0.53 -6.09
C VAL A 82 2.08 -0.05 -5.38
N VAL A 83 3.23 -0.30 -5.98
CA VAL A 83 4.49 0.26 -5.51
C VAL A 83 4.60 1.69 -6.04
N ARG A 84 4.74 2.66 -5.12
CA ARG A 84 4.70 4.08 -5.48
C ARG A 84 5.78 4.45 -6.49
N ALA A 85 6.98 3.89 -6.36
CA ALA A 85 8.06 4.16 -7.31
C ALA A 85 7.67 3.78 -8.75
N ASP A 86 6.92 2.69 -8.92
CA ASP A 86 6.44 2.29 -10.24
C ASP A 86 5.37 3.24 -10.76
N ALA A 87 4.47 3.71 -9.88
CA ALA A 87 3.41 4.64 -10.26
C ALA A 87 3.96 6.00 -10.67
N MET A 88 5.13 6.37 -10.14
CA MET A 88 5.77 7.67 -10.44
C MET A 88 6.53 7.70 -11.76
N LYS A 89 6.70 6.57 -12.42
CA LYS A 89 7.39 6.51 -13.71
C LYS A 89 6.61 7.31 -14.75
N PRO A 90 7.32 7.98 -15.69
CA PRO A 90 6.63 8.76 -16.74
C PRO A 90 5.64 7.92 -17.55
N GLY A 91 4.49 8.49 -17.85
CA GLY A 91 3.47 7.83 -18.65
C GLY A 91 2.56 6.86 -17.88
N LYS A 92 2.77 6.70 -16.58
CA LYS A 92 1.90 5.84 -15.79
C LYS A 92 0.59 6.55 -15.44
N ARG A 93 -0.49 5.78 -15.54
CA ARG A 93 -1.85 6.29 -15.26
C ARG A 93 -2.00 6.80 -13.83
N LEU A 94 -1.35 6.13 -12.87
CA LEU A 94 -1.49 6.47 -11.45
C LEU A 94 -0.51 7.54 -10.97
N ARG A 95 0.29 8.14 -11.87
CA ARG A 95 1.29 9.11 -11.44
C ARG A 95 0.67 10.32 -10.74
N ALA A 96 -0.41 10.87 -11.28
CA ALA A 96 -1.08 12.01 -10.66
C ALA A 96 -1.65 11.65 -9.28
N VAL A 97 -2.17 10.44 -9.13
CA VAL A 97 -2.64 9.93 -7.83
C VAL A 97 -1.47 9.85 -6.85
N ALA A 98 -0.35 9.28 -7.28
CA ALA A 98 0.84 9.13 -6.44
C ALA A 98 1.43 10.48 -6.02
N GLU A 99 1.26 11.52 -6.83
CA GLU A 99 1.77 12.84 -6.52
C GLU A 99 0.85 13.64 -5.59
N ASN A 100 -0.49 13.49 -5.71
CA ASN A 100 -1.42 14.47 -5.15
C ASN A 100 -2.59 13.88 -4.37
N GLN A 101 -2.85 12.59 -4.42
CA GLN A 101 -4.11 12.03 -3.92
C GLN A 101 -3.92 10.89 -2.93
N LEU A 102 -2.80 10.86 -2.23
CA LEU A 102 -2.53 9.83 -1.25
C LEU A 102 -2.97 10.27 0.14
N VAL A 103 -3.50 9.31 0.91
CA VAL A 103 -3.81 9.49 2.32
C VAL A 103 -2.82 8.65 3.11
N ASP A 104 -2.08 9.27 4.01
CA ASP A 104 -1.03 8.60 4.77
C ASP A 104 -1.61 7.58 5.73
N VAL A 105 -0.97 6.40 5.81
CA VAL A 105 -1.26 5.40 6.83
C VAL A 105 -0.15 5.39 7.88
N PHE A 106 1.08 5.26 7.43
CA PHE A 106 2.23 5.39 8.33
C PHE A 106 3.50 5.73 7.56
#